data_858111cffaad57d44892ef114164f972
#
_entry.id   858111cffaad57d44892ef114164f972
#
_cell.length_a   1.000
_cell.length_b   1.000
_cell.length_c   1.000
_cell.angle_alpha   90.00
_cell.angle_beta   90.00
_cell.angle_gamma   90.00
#
_symmetry.space_group_name_H-M   'P 1'
#
loop_
_entity.id
_entity.type
_entity.pdbx_description
1 polymer ?
#
loop_
_entity_poly.entity_id
_entity_poly.type
_entity_poly.pdbx_seq_one_letter_code
_entity_poly.pdbx_strand_id
1 'polypeptide(L)'
;MGVLGSMLLSPEAVYLARERLAEASFYKLAHQDVFNAVVQLTDAHNAVDLILLRDELARQEKLDKVGGQAYLLELMEAVPTSANAELYIEIVRGHALRRQMIETAAYIQNSAYQDSQEADALLDEAEARILAVRHHRDAGQTRDLNEVLQTIVARLEELHQHPGQLTGLATGFYDLDDMMGGLQAGELIVVAARP
;
A
#
# COMPACT_ATOMS: atom_id res chain seq x y z
N MET A 1 -7.61 -16.16 6.65
CA MET A 1 -8.87 -16.38 7.39
C MET A 1 -9.14 -15.21 8.36
N GLY A 2 -8.24 -14.84 9.28
CA GLY A 2 -8.50 -13.80 10.29
C GLY A 2 -9.01 -12.46 9.73
N VAL A 3 -8.38 -11.91 8.69
CA VAL A 3 -8.83 -10.66 8.05
C VAL A 3 -10.25 -10.81 7.49
N LEU A 4 -10.50 -11.84 6.68
CA LEU A 4 -11.80 -12.05 6.04
C LEU A 4 -12.92 -12.30 7.06
N GLY A 5 -12.63 -13.07 8.11
CA GLY A 5 -13.56 -13.26 9.22
C GLY A 5 -13.87 -11.95 9.94
N SER A 6 -12.85 -11.11 10.23
CA SER A 6 -13.07 -9.80 10.83
C SER A 6 -13.90 -8.87 9.95
N MET A 7 -13.71 -8.91 8.61
CA MET A 7 -14.50 -8.13 7.66
C MET A 7 -15.98 -8.54 7.64
N LEU A 8 -16.29 -9.82 7.89
CA LEU A 8 -17.67 -10.29 8.01
C LEU A 8 -18.34 -9.90 9.33
N LEU A 9 -17.55 -9.60 10.37
CA LEU A 9 -18.04 -9.25 11.70
C LEU A 9 -18.20 -7.73 11.91
N SER A 10 -17.46 -6.89 11.17
CA SER A 10 -17.46 -5.45 11.39
C SER A 10 -17.21 -4.67 10.10
N PRO A 11 -18.06 -3.67 9.79
CA PRO A 11 -17.83 -2.76 8.68
C PRO A 11 -16.53 -1.97 8.81
N GLU A 12 -16.11 -1.61 10.02
CA GLU A 12 -14.85 -0.90 10.26
C GLU A 12 -13.65 -1.75 9.81
N ALA A 13 -13.70 -3.07 10.03
CA ALA A 13 -12.67 -3.98 9.56
C ALA A 13 -12.62 -4.06 8.03
N VAL A 14 -13.75 -3.89 7.33
CA VAL A 14 -13.78 -3.82 5.86
C VAL A 14 -13.07 -2.56 5.38
N TYR A 15 -13.39 -1.39 5.95
CA TYR A 15 -12.73 -0.13 5.59
C TYR A 15 -11.23 -0.17 5.83
N LEU A 16 -10.81 -0.67 6.98
CA LEU A 16 -9.40 -0.81 7.34
C LEU A 16 -8.65 -1.78 6.42
N ALA A 17 -9.28 -2.92 6.09
CA ALA A 17 -8.71 -3.91 5.18
C ALA A 17 -8.57 -3.35 3.76
N ARG A 18 -9.59 -2.64 3.26
CA ARG A 18 -9.58 -2.01 1.94
C ARG A 18 -8.52 -0.91 1.80
N GLU A 19 -8.28 -0.16 2.88
CA GLU A 19 -7.25 0.89 2.91
C GLU A 19 -5.84 0.30 2.79
N ARG A 20 -5.59 -0.85 3.43
CA ARG A 20 -4.24 -1.40 3.61
C ARG A 20 -3.92 -2.64 2.78
N LEU A 21 -4.91 -3.30 2.22
CA LEU A 21 -4.78 -4.53 1.44
C LEU A 21 -5.44 -4.38 0.06
N ALA A 22 -4.84 -5.06 -0.91
CA ALA A 22 -5.44 -5.31 -2.22
C ALA A 22 -5.74 -6.81 -2.38
N GLU A 23 -6.48 -7.18 -3.42
CA GLU A 23 -6.73 -8.57 -3.80
C GLU A 23 -5.44 -9.40 -3.81
N ALA A 24 -4.40 -8.91 -4.49
CA ALA A 24 -3.09 -9.56 -4.60
C ALA A 24 -2.37 -9.76 -3.25
N SER A 25 -2.83 -9.11 -2.16
CA SER A 25 -2.31 -9.34 -0.83
C SER A 25 -2.62 -10.73 -0.29
N PHE A 26 -3.61 -11.42 -0.86
CA PHE A 26 -3.97 -12.77 -0.46
C PHE A 26 -3.33 -13.81 -1.37
N TYR A 27 -2.77 -14.87 -0.78
CA TYR A 27 -2.12 -15.95 -1.52
C TYR A 27 -3.13 -16.89 -2.19
N LYS A 28 -4.20 -17.25 -1.47
CA LYS A 28 -5.23 -18.15 -1.99
C LYS A 28 -6.20 -17.38 -2.86
N LEU A 29 -6.47 -17.86 -4.09
CA LEU A 29 -7.48 -17.29 -5.00
C LEU A 29 -8.86 -17.21 -4.35
N ALA A 30 -9.26 -18.23 -3.57
CA ALA A 30 -10.49 -18.20 -2.81
C ALA A 30 -10.59 -17.00 -1.85
N HIS A 31 -9.48 -16.62 -1.21
CA HIS A 31 -9.46 -15.44 -0.33
C HIS A 31 -9.52 -14.13 -1.11
N GLN A 32 -8.92 -14.08 -2.32
CA GLN A 32 -9.01 -12.94 -3.23
C GLN A 32 -10.46 -12.73 -3.67
N ASP A 33 -11.13 -13.80 -4.08
CA ASP A 33 -12.54 -13.78 -4.51
C ASP A 33 -13.47 -13.33 -3.36
N VAL A 34 -13.27 -13.85 -2.15
CA VAL A 34 -14.05 -13.41 -0.97
C VAL A 34 -13.79 -11.95 -0.66
N PHE A 35 -12.52 -11.50 -0.64
CA PHE A 35 -12.16 -10.11 -0.37
C PHE A 35 -12.85 -9.16 -1.36
N ASN A 36 -12.76 -9.46 -2.66
CA ASN A 36 -13.37 -8.65 -3.70
C ASN A 36 -14.90 -8.62 -3.57
N ALA A 37 -15.54 -9.75 -3.30
CA ALA A 37 -16.97 -9.79 -3.12
C ALA A 37 -17.43 -8.97 -1.90
N VAL A 38 -16.70 -9.03 -0.78
CA VAL A 38 -16.98 -8.21 0.41
C VAL A 38 -16.83 -6.74 0.11
N VAL A 39 -15.76 -6.31 -0.59
CA VAL A 39 -15.53 -4.92 -0.97
C VAL A 39 -16.66 -4.41 -1.88
N GLN A 40 -17.04 -5.18 -2.91
CA GLN A 40 -18.11 -4.81 -3.83
C GLN A 40 -19.47 -4.69 -3.12
N LEU A 41 -19.79 -5.61 -2.20
CA LEU A 41 -21.01 -5.55 -1.41
C LEU A 41 -21.04 -4.32 -0.49
N THR A 42 -19.90 -3.98 0.12
CA THR A 42 -19.78 -2.78 0.96
C THR A 42 -20.03 -1.51 0.15
N ASP A 43 -19.48 -1.44 -1.06
CA ASP A 43 -19.68 -0.30 -1.96
C ASP A 43 -21.14 -0.17 -2.43
N ALA A 44 -21.84 -1.29 -2.59
CA ALA A 44 -23.23 -1.31 -3.07
C ALA A 44 -24.26 -1.09 -1.95
N HIS A 45 -24.04 -1.65 -0.77
CA HIS A 45 -25.07 -1.81 0.26
C HIS A 45 -24.67 -1.31 1.67
N ASN A 46 -23.44 -0.86 1.87
CA ASN A 46 -22.86 -0.44 3.17
C ASN A 46 -22.91 -1.51 4.30
N ALA A 47 -23.41 -2.69 4.02
CA ALA A 47 -23.49 -3.80 4.97
C ALA A 47 -23.18 -5.11 4.25
N VAL A 48 -22.39 -5.95 4.91
CA VAL A 48 -22.06 -7.29 4.41
C VAL A 48 -22.47 -8.31 5.44
N ASP A 49 -23.29 -9.27 5.01
CA ASP A 49 -23.58 -10.46 5.79
C ASP A 49 -23.27 -11.73 4.99
N LEU A 50 -23.30 -12.86 5.66
CA LEU A 50 -22.96 -14.14 5.07
C LEU A 50 -23.92 -14.54 3.92
N ILE A 51 -25.19 -14.13 3.99
CA ILE A 51 -26.21 -14.46 2.98
C ILE A 51 -25.93 -13.67 1.72
N LEU A 52 -25.71 -12.35 1.85
CA LEU A 52 -25.37 -11.47 0.74
C LEU A 52 -24.05 -11.90 0.07
N LEU A 53 -23.04 -12.25 0.86
CA LEU A 53 -21.76 -12.73 0.34
C LEU A 53 -21.92 -14.03 -0.44
N ARG A 54 -22.68 -15.00 0.08
CA ARG A 54 -22.96 -16.25 -0.62
C ARG A 54 -23.65 -15.99 -1.95
N ASP A 55 -24.69 -15.16 -1.96
CA ASP A 55 -25.47 -14.87 -3.15
C ASP A 55 -24.64 -14.13 -4.20
N GLU A 56 -23.77 -13.20 -3.77
CA GLU A 56 -22.84 -12.50 -4.67
C GLU A 56 -21.82 -13.45 -5.28
N LEU A 57 -21.20 -14.32 -4.48
CA LEU A 57 -20.26 -15.34 -4.99
C LEU A 57 -20.96 -16.36 -5.91
N ALA A 58 -22.21 -16.72 -5.64
CA ALA A 58 -23.00 -17.56 -6.52
C ALA A 58 -23.31 -16.87 -7.86
N ARG A 59 -23.68 -15.58 -7.83
CA ARG A 59 -23.91 -14.76 -9.03
C ARG A 59 -22.65 -14.64 -9.90
N GLN A 60 -21.46 -14.62 -9.27
CA GLN A 60 -20.16 -14.59 -9.96
C GLN A 60 -19.66 -15.99 -10.38
N GLU A 61 -20.39 -17.06 -10.15
CA GLU A 61 -19.98 -18.46 -10.39
C GLU A 61 -18.67 -18.84 -9.65
N LYS A 62 -18.44 -18.24 -8.50
CA LYS A 62 -17.24 -18.42 -7.69
C LYS A 62 -17.48 -19.17 -6.38
N LEU A 63 -18.72 -19.37 -5.98
CA LEU A 63 -19.07 -19.97 -4.69
C LEU A 63 -18.41 -21.36 -4.49
N ASP A 64 -18.48 -22.23 -5.50
CA ASP A 64 -17.86 -23.55 -5.42
C ASP A 64 -16.34 -23.51 -5.40
N LYS A 65 -15.73 -22.55 -6.12
CA LYS A 65 -14.27 -22.34 -6.16
C LYS A 65 -13.74 -21.86 -4.83
N VAL A 66 -14.51 -21.10 -4.09
CA VAL A 66 -14.17 -20.62 -2.75
C VAL A 66 -14.26 -21.74 -1.72
N GLY A 67 -15.04 -22.79 -1.94
CA GLY A 67 -15.27 -23.89 -1.02
C GLY A 67 -16.70 -23.97 -0.49
N GLY A 68 -17.64 -23.29 -1.15
CA GLY A 68 -19.05 -23.30 -0.83
C GLY A 68 -19.40 -22.56 0.46
N GLN A 69 -20.66 -22.71 0.86
CA GLN A 69 -21.19 -22.07 2.06
C GLN A 69 -20.48 -22.53 3.35
N ALA A 70 -20.04 -23.79 3.39
CA ALA A 70 -19.33 -24.32 4.57
C ALA A 70 -18.04 -23.55 4.86
N TYR A 71 -17.28 -23.21 3.81
CA TYR A 71 -16.04 -22.44 3.96
C TYR A 71 -16.30 -21.00 4.41
N LEU A 72 -17.38 -20.37 3.96
CA LEU A 72 -17.77 -19.03 4.41
C LEU A 72 -18.14 -19.01 5.90
N LEU A 73 -18.80 -20.06 6.39
CA LEU A 73 -19.07 -20.24 7.82
C LEU A 73 -17.76 -20.42 8.60
N GLU A 74 -16.85 -21.27 8.11
CA GLU A 74 -15.53 -21.47 8.72
C GLU A 74 -14.73 -20.16 8.82
N LEU A 75 -14.80 -19.31 7.79
CA LEU A 75 -14.16 -17.99 7.81
C LEU A 75 -14.71 -17.08 8.91
N MET A 76 -16.03 -17.10 9.11
CA MET A 76 -16.67 -16.29 10.15
C MET A 76 -16.37 -16.82 11.55
N GLU A 77 -16.36 -18.14 11.73
CA GLU A 77 -16.07 -18.80 13.01
C GLU A 77 -14.58 -18.76 13.39
N ALA A 78 -13.69 -18.55 12.38
CA ALA A 78 -12.24 -18.47 12.62
C ALA A 78 -11.82 -17.29 13.52
N VAL A 79 -12.72 -16.31 13.72
CA VAL A 79 -12.43 -15.10 14.50
C VAL A 79 -13.57 -14.82 15.47
N PRO A 80 -13.32 -14.86 16.79
CA PRO A 80 -14.36 -14.60 17.78
C PRO A 80 -14.77 -13.12 17.87
N THR A 81 -13.92 -12.21 17.40
CA THR A 81 -14.14 -10.76 17.45
C THR A 81 -13.32 -10.04 16.40
N SER A 82 -13.82 -8.91 15.90
CA SER A 82 -13.09 -8.04 14.97
C SER A 82 -12.01 -7.17 15.63
N ALA A 83 -11.86 -7.20 16.95
CA ALA A 83 -10.93 -6.33 17.70
C ALA A 83 -9.46 -6.45 17.24
N ASN A 84 -9.07 -7.60 16.71
CA ASN A 84 -7.71 -7.85 16.23
C ASN A 84 -7.57 -7.71 14.70
N ALA A 85 -8.55 -7.10 14.03
CA ALA A 85 -8.54 -6.97 12.57
C ALA A 85 -7.27 -6.28 12.06
N GLU A 86 -6.84 -5.21 12.71
CA GLU A 86 -5.65 -4.46 12.35
C GLU A 86 -4.38 -5.33 12.41
N LEU A 87 -4.21 -6.12 13.46
CA LEU A 87 -3.09 -7.05 13.61
C LEU A 87 -3.08 -8.09 12.48
N TYR A 88 -4.25 -8.65 12.13
CA TYR A 88 -4.35 -9.63 11.05
C TYR A 88 -4.03 -9.00 9.69
N ILE A 89 -4.45 -7.76 9.46
CA ILE A 89 -4.17 -6.99 8.25
C ILE A 89 -2.65 -6.78 8.10
N GLU A 90 -1.97 -6.34 9.16
CA GLU A 90 -0.51 -6.14 9.13
C GLU A 90 0.26 -7.44 8.88
N ILE A 91 -0.18 -8.57 9.44
CA ILE A 91 0.41 -9.88 9.16
C ILE A 91 0.25 -10.24 7.67
N VAL A 92 -0.95 -10.09 7.11
CA VAL A 92 -1.20 -10.41 5.69
C VAL A 92 -0.38 -9.49 4.78
N ARG A 93 -0.34 -8.19 5.10
CA ARG A 93 0.46 -7.19 4.38
C ARG A 93 1.95 -7.53 4.40
N GLY A 94 2.50 -7.90 5.55
CA GLY A 94 3.89 -8.32 5.68
C GLY A 94 4.23 -9.56 4.84
N HIS A 95 3.31 -10.53 4.78
CA HIS A 95 3.48 -11.70 3.91
C HIS A 95 3.34 -11.37 2.43
N ALA A 96 2.42 -10.49 2.05
CA ALA A 96 2.26 -10.02 0.67
C ALA A 96 3.53 -9.31 0.19
N LEU A 97 4.08 -8.41 0.99
CA LEU A 97 5.32 -7.70 0.68
C LEU A 97 6.49 -8.66 0.44
N ARG A 98 6.65 -9.68 1.30
CA ARG A 98 7.70 -10.69 1.12
C ARG A 98 7.53 -11.46 -0.19
N ARG A 99 6.30 -11.82 -0.57
CA ARG A 99 6.04 -12.50 -1.85
C ARG A 99 6.41 -11.61 -3.03
N GLN A 100 5.99 -10.35 -3.03
CA GLN A 100 6.35 -9.38 -4.08
C GLN A 100 7.86 -9.22 -4.21
N MET A 101 8.59 -9.16 -3.09
CA MET A 101 10.06 -9.12 -3.12
C MET A 101 10.67 -10.39 -3.74
N ILE A 102 10.14 -11.57 -3.39
CA ILE A 102 10.59 -12.85 -3.97
C ILE A 102 10.32 -12.89 -5.47
N GLU A 103 9.13 -12.51 -5.90
CA GLU A 103 8.73 -12.46 -7.31
C GLU A 103 9.59 -11.47 -8.11
N THR A 104 9.85 -10.29 -7.55
CA THR A 104 10.74 -9.29 -8.15
C THR A 104 12.17 -9.81 -8.28
N ALA A 105 12.69 -10.42 -7.22
CA ALA A 105 14.04 -11.00 -7.26
C ALA A 105 14.16 -12.15 -8.28
N ALA A 106 13.16 -13.03 -8.35
CA ALA A 106 13.12 -14.10 -9.33
C ALA A 106 13.04 -13.56 -10.77
N TYR A 107 12.25 -12.50 -10.98
CA TYR A 107 12.20 -11.82 -12.28
C TYR A 107 13.57 -11.26 -12.68
N ILE A 108 14.21 -10.49 -11.81
CA ILE A 108 15.54 -9.90 -12.06
C ILE A 108 16.55 -11.00 -12.37
N GLN A 109 16.57 -12.06 -11.57
CA GLN A 109 17.44 -13.21 -11.77
C GLN A 109 17.24 -13.85 -13.14
N ASN A 110 15.99 -14.15 -13.50
CA ASN A 110 15.68 -14.79 -14.79
C ASN A 110 16.04 -13.90 -15.97
N SER A 111 15.76 -12.59 -15.90
CA SER A 111 16.08 -11.63 -16.95
C SER A 111 17.59 -11.50 -17.14
N ALA A 112 18.37 -11.52 -16.05
CA ALA A 112 19.84 -11.48 -16.13
C ALA A 112 20.44 -12.74 -16.78
N TYR A 113 19.82 -13.91 -16.59
CA TYR A 113 20.28 -15.14 -17.25
C TYR A 113 19.90 -15.24 -18.72
N GLN A 114 18.81 -14.59 -19.13
CA GLN A 114 18.34 -14.68 -20.52
C GLN A 114 19.13 -13.82 -21.51
N ASP A 115 19.96 -12.88 -21.01
CA ASP A 115 20.81 -11.97 -21.80
C ASP A 115 20.09 -11.33 -22.99
N SER A 116 18.79 -11.01 -22.77
CA SER A 116 17.89 -10.50 -23.82
C SER A 116 17.87 -8.98 -23.93
N GLN A 117 18.49 -8.28 -22.98
CA GLN A 117 18.49 -6.81 -22.85
C GLN A 117 19.89 -6.30 -22.56
N GLU A 118 20.16 -5.05 -22.92
CA GLU A 118 21.34 -4.30 -22.49
C GLU A 118 21.39 -4.24 -20.96
N ALA A 119 22.59 -4.35 -20.36
CA ALA A 119 22.75 -4.41 -18.92
C ALA A 119 22.20 -3.17 -18.19
N ASP A 120 22.38 -1.99 -18.78
CA ASP A 120 21.88 -0.73 -18.22
C ASP A 120 20.34 -0.70 -18.22
N ALA A 121 19.70 -1.14 -19.31
CA ALA A 121 18.24 -1.23 -19.40
C ALA A 121 17.66 -2.22 -18.38
N LEU A 122 18.34 -3.35 -18.14
CA LEU A 122 17.94 -4.31 -17.11
C LEU A 122 18.07 -3.72 -15.71
N LEU A 123 19.10 -2.92 -15.45
CA LEU A 123 19.31 -2.24 -14.18
C LEU A 123 18.17 -1.24 -13.91
N ASP A 124 17.83 -0.40 -14.88
CA ASP A 124 16.73 0.57 -14.78
C ASP A 124 15.40 -0.12 -14.51
N GLU A 125 15.13 -1.25 -15.20
CA GLU A 125 13.91 -2.03 -14.96
C GLU A 125 13.89 -2.68 -13.56
N ALA A 126 15.02 -3.17 -13.09
CA ALA A 126 15.16 -3.74 -11.76
C ALA A 126 14.89 -2.68 -10.67
N GLU A 127 15.46 -1.49 -10.80
CA GLU A 127 15.21 -0.36 -9.90
C GLU A 127 13.74 0.05 -9.89
N ALA A 128 13.13 0.19 -11.06
CA ALA A 128 11.71 0.53 -11.17
C ALA A 128 10.81 -0.51 -10.47
N ARG A 129 11.09 -1.82 -10.63
CA ARG A 129 10.34 -2.89 -9.98
C ARG A 129 10.51 -2.90 -8.47
N ILE A 130 11.73 -2.70 -7.97
CA ILE A 130 11.99 -2.60 -6.52
C ILE A 130 11.27 -1.38 -5.93
N LEU A 131 11.30 -0.24 -6.64
CA LEU A 131 10.60 0.97 -6.23
C LEU A 131 9.07 0.78 -6.19
N ALA A 132 8.51 0.04 -7.18
CA ALA A 132 7.09 -0.30 -7.19
C ALA A 132 6.66 -1.12 -5.97
N VAL A 133 7.49 -2.06 -5.51
CA VAL A 133 7.25 -2.80 -4.24
C VAL A 133 7.19 -1.85 -3.05
N ARG A 134 8.03 -0.81 -3.03
CA ARG A 134 8.02 0.22 -1.98
C ARG A 134 6.75 1.07 -2.01
N HIS A 135 6.32 1.50 -3.19
CA HIS A 135 5.10 2.31 -3.33
C HIS A 135 3.83 1.58 -2.87
N HIS A 136 3.75 0.26 -3.07
CA HIS A 136 2.66 -0.55 -2.50
C HIS A 136 2.66 -0.56 -0.97
N ARG A 137 3.80 -0.31 -0.33
CA ARG A 137 3.91 -0.19 1.12
C ARG A 137 3.32 1.12 1.63
N ASP A 138 3.49 2.21 0.88
CA ASP A 138 3.09 3.56 1.30
C ASP A 138 1.64 3.91 0.89
N ALA A 139 1.05 3.15 -0.05
CA ALA A 139 -0.35 3.26 -0.41
C ALA A 139 -1.22 2.78 0.78
N GLY A 140 -1.88 3.71 1.46
CA GLY A 140 -2.76 3.43 2.60
C GLY A 140 -2.16 3.75 3.96
N GLN A 141 -1.00 4.38 4.06
CA GLN A 141 -0.59 5.05 5.29
C GLN A 141 -1.15 6.48 5.29
N THR A 142 -2.39 6.63 5.74
CA THR A 142 -2.85 7.90 6.31
C THR A 142 -1.95 8.18 7.51
N ARG A 143 -1.05 9.16 7.39
CA ARG A 143 -0.26 9.61 8.54
C ARG A 143 -1.21 10.28 9.50
N ASP A 144 -1.13 9.94 10.77
CA ASP A 144 -1.89 10.63 11.80
C ASP A 144 -1.55 12.14 11.73
N LEU A 145 -2.58 12.96 11.70
CA LEU A 145 -2.42 14.42 11.66
C LEU A 145 -1.52 14.92 12.81
N ASN A 146 -1.60 14.28 13.97
CA ASN A 146 -0.76 14.60 15.10
C ASN A 146 0.73 14.35 14.83
N GLU A 147 1.09 13.24 14.17
CA GLU A 147 2.48 12.96 13.78
C GLU A 147 3.01 13.98 12.78
N VAL A 148 2.17 14.35 11.80
CA VAL A 148 2.51 15.37 10.80
C VAL A 148 2.70 16.74 11.48
N LEU A 149 1.79 17.12 12.39
CA LEU A 149 1.88 18.36 13.16
C LEU A 149 3.13 18.40 14.03
N GLN A 150 3.45 17.33 14.76
CA GLN A 150 4.67 17.24 15.56
C GLN A 150 5.92 17.41 14.71
N THR A 151 5.96 16.80 13.53
CA THR A 151 7.09 16.94 12.59
C THR A 151 7.24 18.40 12.09
N ILE A 152 6.11 19.05 11.80
CA ILE A 152 6.09 20.46 11.36
C ILE A 152 6.54 21.37 12.48
N VAL A 153 6.04 21.17 13.71
CA VAL A 153 6.42 21.97 14.87
C VAL A 153 7.91 21.83 15.15
N ALA A 154 8.45 20.60 15.17
CA ALA A 154 9.88 20.35 15.36
C ALA A 154 10.73 21.06 14.29
N ARG A 155 10.29 21.04 13.02
CA ARG A 155 10.98 21.74 11.93
C ARG A 155 10.93 23.27 12.06
N LEU A 156 9.81 23.81 12.54
CA LEU A 156 9.68 25.25 12.82
C LEU A 156 10.58 25.69 13.98
N GLU A 157 10.69 24.86 15.03
CA GLU A 157 11.59 25.12 16.15
C GLU A 157 13.05 25.11 15.70
N GLU A 158 13.46 24.16 14.86
CA GLU A 158 14.80 24.09 14.28
C GLU A 158 15.13 25.34 13.44
N LEU A 159 14.21 25.78 12.60
CA LEU A 159 14.34 27.01 11.80
C LEU A 159 14.43 28.28 12.69
N HIS A 160 13.68 28.30 13.78
CA HIS A 160 13.69 29.39 14.71
C HIS A 160 15.00 29.48 15.51
N GLN A 161 15.62 28.35 15.81
CA GLN A 161 16.93 28.29 16.52
C GLN A 161 18.10 28.66 15.61
N HIS A 162 17.95 28.57 14.30
CA HIS A 162 19.01 28.84 13.32
C HIS A 162 18.55 29.85 12.26
N PRO A 163 18.27 31.11 12.65
CA PRO A 163 17.85 32.14 11.71
C PRO A 163 18.97 32.43 10.69
N GLY A 164 18.63 32.34 9.39
CA GLY A 164 19.57 32.56 8.29
C GLY A 164 20.28 31.30 7.75
N GLN A 165 20.01 30.12 8.27
CA GLN A 165 20.43 28.90 7.61
C GLN A 165 19.55 28.61 6.41
N LEU A 166 20.17 28.13 5.31
CA LEU A 166 19.47 27.64 4.13
C LEU A 166 18.60 26.43 4.54
N THR A 167 17.32 26.48 4.16
CA THR A 167 16.36 25.40 4.46
C THR A 167 16.46 24.23 3.48
N GLY A 168 17.08 24.47 2.32
CA GLY A 168 17.29 23.51 1.25
C GLY A 168 18.74 23.24 0.93
N LEU A 169 18.99 22.53 -0.16
CA LEU A 169 20.31 22.24 -0.69
C LEU A 169 20.91 23.52 -1.30
N ALA A 170 22.11 23.91 -0.85
CA ALA A 170 22.81 25.06 -1.39
C ALA A 170 23.15 24.86 -2.87
N THR A 171 22.88 25.87 -3.71
CA THR A 171 23.28 25.90 -5.12
C THR A 171 24.73 26.32 -5.30
N GLY A 172 25.30 27.01 -4.31
CA GLY A 172 26.61 27.63 -4.37
C GLY A 172 26.61 29.06 -4.96
N PHE A 173 25.45 29.58 -5.37
CA PHE A 173 25.24 30.95 -5.79
C PHE A 173 24.56 31.71 -4.64
N TYR A 174 25.31 32.46 -3.87
CA TYR A 174 24.85 33.09 -2.62
C TYR A 174 23.58 33.92 -2.79
N ASP A 175 23.51 34.75 -3.83
CA ASP A 175 22.36 35.61 -4.09
C ASP A 175 21.11 34.78 -4.44
N LEU A 176 21.28 33.64 -5.13
CA LEU A 176 20.21 32.73 -5.47
C LEU A 176 19.73 31.94 -4.25
N ASP A 177 20.67 31.47 -3.46
CA ASP A 177 20.42 30.77 -2.21
C ASP A 177 19.68 31.66 -1.20
N ASP A 178 20.03 32.92 -1.09
CA ASP A 178 19.35 33.91 -0.25
C ASP A 178 17.91 34.18 -0.73
N MET A 179 17.70 34.21 -2.05
CA MET A 179 16.36 34.47 -2.62
C MET A 179 15.42 33.26 -2.50
N MET A 180 15.95 32.02 -2.65
CA MET A 180 15.16 30.81 -2.71
C MET A 180 15.16 30.00 -1.40
N GLY A 181 16.06 30.29 -0.48
CA GLY A 181 16.30 29.46 0.71
C GLY A 181 16.96 28.12 0.42
N GLY A 182 17.62 27.99 -0.76
CA GLY A 182 18.14 26.73 -1.30
C GLY A 182 17.10 25.88 -2.05
N LEU A 183 17.57 24.81 -2.70
CA LEU A 183 16.71 23.89 -3.45
C LEU A 183 15.90 22.99 -2.49
N GLN A 184 14.58 23.03 -2.57
CA GLN A 184 13.70 22.24 -1.68
C GLN A 184 13.31 20.90 -2.32
N ALA A 185 13.16 19.86 -1.51
CA ALA A 185 12.68 18.58 -1.98
C ALA A 185 11.22 18.68 -2.46
N GLY A 186 10.94 18.17 -3.66
CA GLY A 186 9.59 18.16 -4.24
C GLY A 186 9.26 19.39 -5.09
N GLU A 187 10.17 20.38 -5.22
CA GLU A 187 9.99 21.53 -6.11
C GLU A 187 10.52 21.27 -7.51
N LEU A 188 9.82 21.78 -8.51
CA LEU A 188 10.28 21.81 -9.90
C LEU A 188 10.96 23.16 -10.16
N ILE A 189 12.26 23.13 -10.43
CA ILE A 189 13.03 24.33 -10.74
C ILE A 189 13.38 24.34 -12.21
N VAL A 190 12.95 25.38 -12.93
CA VAL A 190 13.22 25.56 -14.36
C VAL A 190 14.24 26.67 -14.54
N VAL A 191 15.38 26.33 -15.12
CA VAL A 191 16.44 27.29 -15.47
C VAL A 191 16.36 27.57 -16.97
N ALA A 192 16.15 28.83 -17.33
CA ALA A 192 16.12 29.28 -18.73
C ALA A 192 17.13 30.38 -18.96
N ALA A 193 17.88 30.29 -20.07
CA ALA A 193 18.84 31.31 -20.49
C ALA A 193 18.64 31.67 -21.95
N ARG A 194 19.10 32.85 -22.34
CA ARG A 194 19.19 33.21 -23.77
C ARG A 194 20.51 32.64 -24.32
N PRO A 195 20.51 32.19 -25.57
CA PRO A 195 21.71 31.74 -26.24
C PRO A 195 22.70 32.87 -26.44
#